data_9fdfd2213fbbd91ece9ba3253626e2db
#
_entry.id   9fdfd2213fbbd91ece9ba3253626e2db
#
_cell.length_a   1.000
_cell.length_b   1.000
_cell.length_c   1.000
_cell.angle_alpha   90.00
_cell.angle_beta   90.00
_cell.angle_gamma   90.00
#
_symmetry.space_group_name_H-M   'P 1'
#
loop_
_entity.id
_entity.type
_entity.pdbx_description
1 polymer ?
#
loop_
_entity_poly.entity_id
_entity_poly.type
_entity_poly.pdbx_seq_one_letter_code
_entity_poly.pdbx_strand_id
1 'polypeptide(L)'
;TDSNEQFLVAKNYNELAELNFRNKNYLESGLYYDSTLNQLNNRSRKFRKISRKRENLNDLIYYETVSSELDSIIDLIEMPNEKRIDYFKKYVEKINESQKKEKNKNKNFGSSNSISLLSDSNEALFYFYNSTAIAYGKTDFKNRWGNRRLADNWRWSISASDEKNNNISDRLDQIDKDSILSPSYYINLIPKDINLIDSIRRKRNDAYFRLGAIYKDQFEEYEISNRKLYNLLESNPDSSLIPPSKFFIHKNWSSLDSIKLAKQFKEDIIKNHSDSKYAEILLDPQATINGNQNSSFVYEEIYSLYESEKYLDVISDCDQNIILFNGEPI
;
A
#
# COMPACT_ATOMS: atom_id res chain seq x y z
N THR A 1 -6.24 34.63 -22.58
CA THR A 1 -7.44 33.78 -22.43
C THR A 1 -7.05 32.34 -22.01
N ASP A 2 -6.04 31.73 -22.63
CA ASP A 2 -5.65 30.33 -22.38
C ASP A 2 -5.22 30.04 -20.92
N SER A 3 -4.53 30.95 -20.25
CA SER A 3 -4.04 30.72 -18.88
C SER A 3 -5.17 30.66 -17.82
N ASN A 4 -6.26 31.39 -18.02
CA ASN A 4 -7.42 31.36 -17.13
C ASN A 4 -8.22 30.05 -17.31
N GLU A 5 -8.28 29.55 -18.53
CA GLU A 5 -8.96 28.31 -18.88
C GLU A 5 -8.21 27.11 -18.31
N GLN A 6 -6.88 27.07 -18.46
CA GLN A 6 -6.02 26.03 -17.86
C GLN A 6 -6.12 26.03 -16.34
N PHE A 7 -6.16 27.21 -15.71
CA PHE A 7 -6.31 27.31 -14.26
C PHE A 7 -7.67 26.79 -13.77
N LEU A 8 -8.75 27.07 -14.51
CA LEU A 8 -10.09 26.57 -14.19
C LEU A 8 -10.15 25.02 -14.33
N VAL A 9 -9.54 24.49 -15.38
CA VAL A 9 -9.43 23.05 -15.60
C VAL A 9 -8.63 22.39 -14.46
N ALA A 10 -7.49 22.95 -14.07
CA ALA A 10 -6.70 22.46 -12.93
C ALA A 10 -7.50 22.47 -11.63
N LYS A 11 -8.31 23.51 -11.39
CA LYS A 11 -9.16 23.59 -10.21
C LYS A 11 -10.22 22.49 -10.19
N ASN A 12 -10.88 22.25 -11.32
CA ASN A 12 -11.89 21.20 -11.44
C ASN A 12 -11.29 19.80 -11.20
N TYR A 13 -10.13 19.49 -11.78
CA TYR A 13 -9.43 18.23 -11.53
C TYR A 13 -9.02 18.07 -10.06
N ASN A 14 -8.55 19.15 -9.41
CA ASN A 14 -8.24 19.09 -7.99
C ASN A 14 -9.48 18.84 -7.13
N GLU A 15 -10.63 19.42 -7.45
CA GLU A 15 -11.87 19.15 -6.73
C GLU A 15 -12.35 17.70 -6.93
N LEU A 16 -12.20 17.14 -8.14
CA LEU A 16 -12.48 15.74 -8.41
C LEU A 16 -11.52 14.83 -7.63
N ALA A 17 -10.24 15.18 -7.54
CA ALA A 17 -9.26 14.45 -6.75
C ALA A 17 -9.66 14.41 -5.26
N GLU A 18 -9.98 15.56 -4.67
CA GLU A 18 -10.43 15.67 -3.27
C GLU A 18 -11.75 14.91 -3.03
N LEU A 19 -12.69 14.94 -3.97
CA LEU A 19 -13.95 14.20 -3.88
C LEU A 19 -13.69 12.69 -3.88
N ASN A 20 -12.86 12.20 -4.79
CA ASN A 20 -12.48 10.78 -4.84
C ASN A 20 -11.71 10.36 -3.60
N PHE A 21 -10.84 11.22 -3.08
CA PHE A 21 -10.14 10.97 -1.82
C PHE A 21 -11.12 10.77 -0.66
N ARG A 22 -12.11 11.68 -0.48
CA ARG A 22 -13.14 11.54 0.57
C ARG A 22 -13.97 10.27 0.41
N ASN A 23 -14.21 9.85 -0.83
CA ASN A 23 -14.90 8.61 -1.14
C ASN A 23 -14.00 7.36 -1.02
N LYS A 24 -12.74 7.52 -0.59
CA LYS A 24 -11.72 6.46 -0.47
C LYS A 24 -11.32 5.79 -1.78
N ASN A 25 -11.63 6.43 -2.91
CA ASN A 25 -11.19 6.03 -4.23
C ASN A 25 -9.77 6.58 -4.50
N TYR A 26 -8.80 6.11 -3.73
CA TYR A 26 -7.45 6.69 -3.71
C TYR A 26 -6.74 6.60 -5.05
N LEU A 27 -6.93 5.52 -5.81
CA LEU A 27 -6.35 5.36 -7.13
C LEU A 27 -6.84 6.43 -8.11
N GLU A 28 -8.16 6.63 -8.19
CA GLU A 28 -8.77 7.65 -9.04
C GLU A 28 -8.41 9.06 -8.57
N SER A 29 -8.38 9.28 -7.25
CA SER A 29 -7.89 10.54 -6.68
C SER A 29 -6.48 10.86 -7.17
N GLY A 30 -5.58 9.87 -7.19
CA GLY A 30 -4.23 10.00 -7.71
C GLY A 30 -4.19 10.42 -9.18
N LEU A 31 -4.99 9.79 -10.03
CA LEU A 31 -5.10 10.13 -11.46
C LEU A 31 -5.59 11.57 -11.68
N TYR A 32 -6.55 12.04 -10.86
CA TYR A 32 -7.02 13.43 -10.94
C TYR A 32 -5.98 14.42 -10.40
N TYR A 33 -5.19 14.07 -9.37
CA TYR A 33 -4.05 14.91 -8.97
C TYR A 33 -2.99 14.99 -10.06
N ASP A 34 -2.66 13.88 -10.74
CA ASP A 34 -1.74 13.88 -11.89
C ASP A 34 -2.27 14.79 -13.01
N SER A 35 -3.58 14.71 -13.30
CA SER A 35 -4.24 15.59 -14.26
C SER A 35 -4.17 17.06 -13.85
N THR A 36 -4.31 17.35 -12.56
CA THR A 36 -4.17 18.71 -12.01
C THR A 36 -2.75 19.24 -12.18
N LEU A 37 -1.74 18.42 -11.85
CA LEU A 37 -0.32 18.79 -11.96
C LEU A 37 0.08 19.09 -13.40
N ASN A 38 -0.46 18.35 -14.36
CA ASN A 38 -0.20 18.57 -15.78
C ASN A 38 -0.72 19.94 -16.30
N GLN A 39 -1.71 20.55 -15.63
CA GLN A 39 -2.27 21.85 -15.98
C GLN A 39 -1.62 23.00 -15.22
N LEU A 40 -0.82 22.73 -14.21
CA LEU A 40 -0.20 23.74 -13.37
C LEU A 40 1.26 24.00 -13.76
N ASN A 41 1.68 25.26 -13.58
CA ASN A 41 3.11 25.59 -13.72
C ASN A 41 3.89 24.94 -12.56
N ASN A 42 4.92 24.16 -12.90
CA ASN A 42 5.78 23.41 -11.96
C ASN A 42 6.49 24.30 -10.92
N ARG A 43 6.67 25.60 -11.18
CA ARG A 43 7.27 26.56 -10.25
C ARG A 43 6.24 27.16 -9.27
N SER A 44 4.94 26.92 -9.47
CA SER A 44 3.90 27.52 -8.64
C SER A 44 3.84 26.89 -7.26
N ARG A 45 3.42 27.68 -6.25
CA ARG A 45 3.19 27.19 -4.89
C ARG A 45 2.09 26.11 -4.86
N LYS A 46 1.08 26.23 -5.74
CA LYS A 46 -0.01 25.26 -5.85
C LYS A 46 0.49 23.91 -6.37
N PHE A 47 1.34 23.92 -7.39
CA PHE A 47 1.96 22.71 -7.91
C PHE A 47 2.68 21.94 -6.79
N ARG A 48 3.57 22.62 -6.05
CA ARG A 48 4.33 22.00 -4.96
C ARG A 48 3.42 21.41 -3.87
N LYS A 49 2.33 22.09 -3.51
CA LYS A 49 1.38 21.58 -2.53
C LYS A 49 0.66 20.32 -3.01
N ILE A 50 0.21 20.31 -4.26
CA ILE A 50 -0.50 19.17 -4.85
C ILE A 50 0.45 18.02 -5.13
N SER A 51 1.71 18.29 -5.55
CA SER A 51 2.73 17.26 -5.73
C SER A 51 3.00 16.48 -4.43
N ARG A 52 3.14 17.19 -3.31
CA ARG A 52 3.29 16.52 -2.00
C ARG A 52 2.08 15.67 -1.64
N LYS A 53 0.85 16.16 -1.85
CA LYS A 53 -0.36 15.35 -1.62
C LYS A 53 -0.36 14.10 -2.49
N ARG A 54 0.06 14.22 -3.75
CA ARG A 54 0.13 13.10 -4.69
C ARG A 54 1.19 12.07 -4.30
N GLU A 55 2.36 12.52 -3.84
CA GLU A 55 3.42 11.65 -3.33
C GLU A 55 2.94 10.87 -2.11
N ASN A 56 2.38 11.57 -1.11
CA ASN A 56 1.81 10.94 0.08
C ASN A 56 0.71 9.91 -0.26
N LEU A 57 -0.06 10.17 -1.31
CA LEU A 57 -1.10 9.26 -1.77
C LEU A 57 -0.54 7.97 -2.38
N ASN A 58 0.67 7.99 -2.94
CA ASN A 58 1.32 6.77 -3.43
C ASN A 58 1.60 5.79 -2.29
N ASP A 59 2.15 6.30 -1.19
CA ASP A 59 2.42 5.49 0.00
C ASP A 59 1.13 4.94 0.60
N LEU A 60 0.10 5.79 0.65
CA LEU A 60 -1.21 5.36 1.11
C LEU A 60 -1.78 4.22 0.26
N ILE A 61 -1.79 4.37 -1.07
CA ILE A 61 -2.27 3.34 -2.00
C ILE A 61 -1.46 2.05 -1.83
N TYR A 62 -0.13 2.18 -1.72
CA TYR A 62 0.75 1.03 -1.54
C TYR A 62 0.40 0.25 -0.26
N TYR A 63 0.37 0.91 0.89
CA TYR A 63 0.11 0.22 2.16
C TYR A 63 -1.35 -0.26 2.30
N GLU A 64 -2.33 0.45 1.72
CA GLU A 64 -3.72 -0.05 1.66
C GLU A 64 -3.81 -1.32 0.82
N THR A 65 -3.14 -1.36 -0.33
CA THR A 65 -3.09 -2.55 -1.18
C THR A 65 -2.42 -3.70 -0.45
N VAL A 66 -1.22 -3.46 0.11
CA VAL A 66 -0.47 -4.49 0.85
C VAL A 66 -1.28 -5.04 2.03
N SER A 67 -1.88 -4.16 2.84
CA SER A 67 -2.67 -4.63 4.01
C SER A 67 -3.87 -5.46 3.57
N SER A 68 -4.61 -5.03 2.56
CA SER A 68 -5.80 -5.73 2.06
C SER A 68 -5.45 -7.09 1.44
N GLU A 69 -4.35 -7.17 0.69
CA GLU A 69 -3.88 -8.43 0.11
C GLU A 69 -3.45 -9.42 1.19
N LEU A 70 -2.66 -8.95 2.15
CA LEU A 70 -2.15 -9.81 3.21
C LEU A 70 -3.26 -10.23 4.17
N ASP A 71 -4.27 -9.39 4.42
CA ASP A 71 -5.49 -9.78 5.15
C ASP A 71 -6.20 -10.92 4.44
N SER A 72 -6.44 -10.77 3.12
CA SER A 72 -7.10 -11.80 2.33
C SER A 72 -6.35 -13.14 2.37
N ILE A 73 -5.01 -13.10 2.34
CA ILE A 73 -4.19 -14.31 2.44
C ILE A 73 -4.32 -14.93 3.84
N ILE A 74 -4.27 -14.14 4.90
CA ILE A 74 -4.37 -14.61 6.28
C ILE A 74 -5.77 -15.19 6.54
N ASP A 75 -6.83 -14.53 6.07
CA ASP A 75 -8.19 -15.03 6.17
C ASP A 75 -8.33 -16.41 5.51
N LEU A 76 -7.71 -16.60 4.34
CA LEU A 76 -7.68 -17.90 3.66
C LEU A 76 -6.87 -18.95 4.42
N ILE A 77 -5.78 -18.58 5.09
CA ILE A 77 -4.98 -19.48 5.93
C ILE A 77 -5.76 -19.93 7.17
N GLU A 78 -6.45 -19.01 7.83
CA GLU A 78 -7.21 -19.23 9.07
C GLU A 78 -8.58 -19.87 8.82
N MET A 79 -9.07 -19.81 7.57
CA MET A 79 -10.36 -20.38 7.20
C MET A 79 -10.37 -21.92 7.33
N PRO A 80 -11.41 -22.52 7.92
CA PRO A 80 -11.59 -23.97 7.97
C PRO A 80 -11.57 -24.60 6.56
N ASN A 81 -10.99 -25.80 6.44
CA ASN A 81 -10.80 -26.46 5.14
C ASN A 81 -12.10 -26.59 4.31
N GLU A 82 -13.22 -26.90 4.94
CA GLU A 82 -14.50 -27.04 4.25
C GLU A 82 -14.96 -25.72 3.62
N LYS A 83 -14.88 -24.63 4.38
CA LYS A 83 -15.24 -23.28 3.90
C LYS A 83 -14.27 -22.82 2.80
N ARG A 84 -12.99 -23.15 2.93
CA ARG A 84 -11.95 -22.83 1.94
C ARG A 84 -12.21 -23.51 0.60
N ILE A 85 -12.61 -24.81 0.64
CA ILE A 85 -12.97 -25.57 -0.55
C ILE A 85 -14.21 -24.94 -1.21
N ASP A 86 -15.24 -24.60 -0.44
CA ASP A 86 -16.46 -23.98 -0.95
C ASP A 86 -16.17 -22.58 -1.55
N TYR A 87 -15.33 -21.79 -0.89
CA TYR A 87 -14.88 -20.49 -1.41
C TYR A 87 -14.23 -20.63 -2.79
N PHE A 88 -13.26 -21.55 -2.94
CA PHE A 88 -12.59 -21.74 -4.22
C PHE A 88 -13.46 -22.41 -5.28
N LYS A 89 -14.44 -23.23 -4.90
CA LYS A 89 -15.45 -23.72 -5.85
C LYS A 89 -16.24 -22.56 -6.46
N LYS A 90 -16.77 -21.68 -5.63
CA LYS A 90 -17.51 -20.49 -6.08
C LYS A 90 -16.62 -19.55 -6.90
N TYR A 91 -15.36 -19.42 -6.54
CA TYR A 91 -14.38 -18.61 -7.29
C TYR A 91 -14.15 -19.18 -8.70
N VAL A 92 -13.91 -20.47 -8.81
CA VAL A 92 -13.74 -21.16 -10.10
C VAL A 92 -15.03 -21.10 -10.95
N GLU A 93 -16.20 -21.22 -10.35
CA GLU A 93 -17.49 -21.05 -11.04
C GLU A 93 -17.61 -19.65 -11.63
N LYS A 94 -17.30 -18.60 -10.88
CA LYS A 94 -17.28 -17.21 -11.40
C LYS A 94 -16.33 -17.05 -12.58
N ILE A 95 -15.12 -17.62 -12.51
CA ILE A 95 -14.16 -17.59 -13.63
C ILE A 95 -14.75 -18.27 -14.87
N ASN A 96 -15.34 -19.45 -14.69
CA ASN A 96 -15.97 -20.19 -15.79
C ASN A 96 -17.12 -19.41 -16.43
N GLU A 97 -17.96 -18.76 -15.65
CA GLU A 97 -19.06 -17.92 -16.16
C GLU A 97 -18.53 -16.70 -16.92
N SER A 98 -17.51 -16.04 -16.42
CA SER A 98 -16.88 -14.90 -17.08
C SER A 98 -16.30 -15.30 -18.43
N GLN A 99 -15.59 -16.43 -18.51
CA GLN A 99 -15.06 -16.97 -19.76
C GLN A 99 -16.15 -17.37 -20.77
N LYS A 100 -17.28 -17.91 -20.28
CA LYS A 100 -18.44 -18.23 -21.14
C LYS A 100 -19.11 -16.96 -21.71
N LYS A 101 -19.21 -15.89 -20.90
CA LYS A 101 -19.75 -14.59 -21.34
C LYS A 101 -18.87 -13.94 -22.41
N GLU A 102 -17.55 -14.02 -22.27
CA GLU A 102 -16.60 -13.52 -23.27
C GLU A 102 -16.65 -14.31 -24.58
N LYS A 103 -16.70 -15.65 -24.50
CA LYS A 103 -16.85 -16.50 -25.70
C LYS A 103 -18.15 -16.23 -26.45
N ASN A 104 -19.22 -15.88 -25.75
CA ASN A 104 -20.51 -15.55 -26.38
C ASN A 104 -20.54 -14.13 -26.98
N LYS A 105 -19.82 -13.17 -26.39
CA LYS A 105 -19.64 -11.81 -26.96
C LYS A 105 -18.85 -11.85 -28.28
N ASN A 106 -17.81 -12.69 -28.35
CA ASN A 106 -16.95 -12.80 -29.54
C ASN A 106 -17.62 -13.52 -30.75
N LYS A 107 -18.75 -14.18 -30.56
CA LYS A 107 -19.51 -14.77 -31.69
C LYS A 107 -20.33 -13.76 -32.48
N ASN A 108 -20.58 -12.57 -31.96
CA ASN A 108 -21.44 -11.54 -32.58
C ASN A 108 -20.68 -10.27 -33.04
N PHE A 109 -19.37 -10.26 -33.03
CA PHE A 109 -18.62 -9.06 -33.47
C PHE A 109 -17.51 -9.44 -34.45
N GLY A 110 -17.81 -9.28 -35.73
CA GLY A 110 -16.80 -9.20 -36.78
C GLY A 110 -16.02 -7.90 -36.61
N SER A 111 -14.71 -8.04 -36.52
CA SER A 111 -13.66 -7.06 -36.84
C SER A 111 -13.95 -5.58 -36.56
N SER A 112 -13.50 -5.12 -35.41
CA SER A 112 -12.79 -3.84 -35.32
C SER A 112 -12.07 -3.72 -33.98
N ASN A 113 -10.77 -3.43 -34.08
CA ASN A 113 -9.85 -3.12 -32.97
C ASN A 113 -10.35 -1.92 -32.19
N SER A 114 -10.82 -2.14 -30.98
CA SER A 114 -10.75 -1.14 -29.94
C SER A 114 -10.79 -1.82 -28.59
N ILE A 115 -9.67 -1.69 -27.89
CA ILE A 115 -9.44 -2.07 -26.50
C ILE A 115 -10.35 -1.19 -25.64
N SER A 116 -11.55 -1.72 -25.33
CA SER A 116 -12.42 -1.17 -24.29
C SER A 116 -12.68 -2.27 -23.26
N LEU A 117 -11.65 -2.59 -22.46
CA LEU A 117 -11.71 -3.60 -21.41
C LEU A 117 -11.63 -2.98 -20.02
N LEU A 118 -12.04 -1.71 -19.87
CA LEU A 118 -12.03 -1.00 -18.60
C LEU A 118 -13.38 -0.29 -18.34
N SER A 119 -14.48 -0.97 -18.57
CA SER A 119 -15.77 -0.47 -18.10
C SER A 119 -16.75 -1.60 -17.84
N ASP A 120 -17.13 -1.71 -16.62
CA ASP A 120 -18.25 -2.41 -16.01
C ASP A 120 -17.94 -3.72 -15.29
N SER A 121 -17.36 -3.56 -14.11
CA SER A 121 -17.79 -4.27 -12.89
C SER A 121 -16.94 -3.80 -11.70
N ASN A 122 -17.59 -3.26 -10.70
CA ASN A 122 -17.07 -2.79 -9.41
C ASN A 122 -16.56 -3.92 -8.50
N GLU A 123 -15.82 -4.88 -9.03
CA GLU A 123 -15.02 -5.81 -8.26
C GLU A 123 -13.64 -5.82 -8.93
N ALA A 124 -12.75 -5.00 -8.41
CA ALA A 124 -11.34 -5.03 -8.77
C ALA A 124 -10.75 -6.38 -8.35
N LEU A 125 -10.91 -7.38 -9.21
CA LEU A 125 -10.10 -8.57 -9.14
C LEU A 125 -8.66 -8.13 -9.39
N PHE A 126 -7.86 -8.25 -8.35
CA PHE A 126 -6.46 -7.89 -8.37
C PHE A 126 -5.77 -8.51 -9.60
N TYR A 127 -4.97 -7.71 -10.31
CA TYR A 127 -4.31 -8.08 -11.57
C TYR A 127 -3.67 -9.47 -11.56
N PHE A 128 -3.00 -9.87 -10.46
CA PHE A 128 -2.35 -11.17 -10.32
C PHE A 128 -3.32 -12.37 -10.25
N TYR A 129 -4.55 -12.14 -9.89
CA TYR A 129 -5.57 -13.19 -9.86
C TYR A 129 -6.39 -13.26 -11.16
N ASN A 130 -6.21 -12.29 -12.05
CA ASN A 130 -6.82 -12.32 -13.38
C ASN A 130 -5.87 -13.05 -14.35
N SER A 131 -6.00 -14.39 -14.40
CA SER A 131 -5.19 -15.24 -15.27
C SER A 131 -5.27 -14.85 -16.75
N THR A 132 -6.41 -14.31 -17.18
CA THR A 132 -6.63 -13.84 -18.56
C THR A 132 -5.85 -12.55 -18.82
N ALA A 133 -5.87 -11.60 -17.90
CA ALA A 133 -5.08 -10.36 -18.00
C ALA A 133 -3.57 -10.66 -17.96
N ILE A 134 -3.13 -11.59 -17.11
CA ILE A 134 -1.73 -12.01 -17.04
C ILE A 134 -1.29 -12.71 -18.34
N ALA A 135 -2.10 -13.62 -18.86
CA ALA A 135 -1.79 -14.34 -20.10
C ALA A 135 -1.71 -13.37 -21.29
N TYR A 136 -2.66 -12.44 -21.38
CA TYR A 136 -2.67 -11.40 -22.41
C TYR A 136 -1.46 -10.47 -22.27
N GLY A 137 -1.19 -9.98 -21.06
CA GLY A 137 -0.03 -9.13 -20.79
C GLY A 137 1.30 -9.80 -21.09
N LYS A 138 1.45 -11.10 -20.81
CA LYS A 138 2.62 -11.90 -21.21
C LYS A 138 2.78 -12.01 -22.71
N THR A 139 1.67 -12.21 -23.42
CA THR A 139 1.69 -12.32 -24.89
C THR A 139 2.05 -10.96 -25.52
N ASP A 140 1.44 -9.88 -25.06
CA ASP A 140 1.77 -8.51 -25.52
C ASP A 140 3.21 -8.14 -25.19
N PHE A 141 3.69 -8.48 -24.00
CA PHE A 141 5.09 -8.29 -23.61
C PHE A 141 6.06 -9.07 -24.52
N LYS A 142 5.77 -10.36 -24.78
CA LYS A 142 6.60 -11.18 -25.69
C LYS A 142 6.60 -10.62 -27.13
N ASN A 143 5.46 -10.14 -27.60
CA ASN A 143 5.34 -9.55 -28.94
C ASN A 143 6.13 -8.25 -29.09
N ARG A 144 6.14 -7.41 -28.05
CA ARG A 144 6.86 -6.12 -28.08
C ARG A 144 8.34 -6.21 -27.73
N TRP A 145 8.69 -7.11 -26.80
CA TRP A 145 10.01 -7.11 -26.17
C TRP A 145 10.77 -8.44 -26.33
N GLY A 146 10.12 -9.47 -26.89
CA GLY A 146 10.69 -10.80 -27.03
C GLY A 146 10.79 -11.57 -25.69
N ASN A 147 11.55 -12.66 -25.68
CA ASN A 147 11.80 -13.47 -24.49
C ASN A 147 12.86 -12.80 -23.59
N ARG A 148 12.50 -11.74 -22.91
CA ARG A 148 13.40 -11.06 -21.97
C ARG A 148 13.25 -11.60 -20.56
N ARG A 149 14.38 -11.79 -19.87
CA ARG A 149 14.41 -12.19 -18.46
C ARG A 149 14.01 -11.00 -17.57
N LEU A 150 13.40 -11.30 -16.42
CA LEU A 150 13.20 -10.35 -15.35
C LEU A 150 14.58 -10.04 -14.73
N ALA A 151 15.14 -8.90 -15.08
CA ALA A 151 16.43 -8.41 -14.59
C ALA A 151 16.39 -6.89 -14.56
N ASP A 152 17.21 -6.28 -13.70
CA ASP A 152 17.37 -4.84 -13.70
C ASP A 152 17.80 -4.34 -15.08
N ASN A 153 17.26 -3.20 -15.48
CA ASN A 153 17.56 -2.60 -16.80
C ASN A 153 17.18 -3.46 -18.03
N TRP A 154 16.24 -4.40 -17.90
CA TRP A 154 15.78 -5.28 -18.98
C TRP A 154 15.40 -4.54 -20.27
N ARG A 155 14.97 -3.29 -20.16
CA ARG A 155 14.57 -2.44 -21.27
C ARG A 155 15.76 -2.02 -22.14
N TRP A 156 16.96 -1.92 -21.56
CA TRP A 156 18.19 -1.44 -22.20
C TRP A 156 19.18 -2.56 -22.53
N SER A 157 19.00 -3.76 -22.01
CA SER A 157 19.90 -4.87 -22.28
C SER A 157 19.77 -5.30 -23.74
N ILE A 158 20.79 -5.02 -24.51
CA ILE A 158 21.00 -5.56 -25.85
C ILE A 158 21.48 -6.98 -25.64
N SER A 159 20.72 -7.96 -26.08
CA SER A 159 21.12 -9.38 -26.07
C SER A 159 20.85 -10.18 -24.80
N ALA A 160 19.75 -10.83 -24.79
CA ALA A 160 19.65 -12.11 -24.13
C ALA A 160 19.38 -13.21 -25.18
N SER A 161 20.18 -13.21 -26.23
CA SER A 161 20.44 -14.42 -26.99
C SER A 161 21.67 -15.01 -26.35
N ASP A 162 21.44 -15.96 -25.52
CA ASP A 162 22.22 -17.13 -25.24
C ASP A 162 22.21 -17.49 -23.75
N GLU A 163 21.89 -18.72 -23.63
CA GLU A 163 22.21 -19.71 -22.63
C GLU A 163 21.09 -20.20 -21.71
N LYS A 164 20.58 -21.34 -22.17
CA LYS A 164 20.30 -22.55 -21.39
C LYS A 164 20.14 -22.36 -19.87
N ASN A 165 18.92 -22.00 -19.46
CA ASN A 165 18.31 -22.55 -18.26
C ASN A 165 16.78 -22.60 -18.45
N ASN A 166 16.38 -23.63 -19.19
CA ASN A 166 15.02 -24.04 -19.49
C ASN A 166 14.36 -24.72 -18.29
N ASN A 167 14.13 -24.05 -17.16
CA ASN A 167 13.46 -24.77 -16.08
C ASN A 167 12.35 -24.02 -15.34
N ILE A 168 12.09 -22.76 -15.64
CA ILE A 168 10.97 -22.04 -15.00
C ILE A 168 9.90 -21.63 -16.00
N SER A 169 10.27 -21.21 -17.22
CA SER A 169 9.29 -20.89 -18.27
C SER A 169 8.53 -22.12 -18.76
N ASP A 170 9.20 -23.26 -18.91
CA ASP A 170 8.57 -24.52 -19.35
C ASP A 170 7.63 -25.12 -18.28
N ARG A 171 7.81 -24.77 -16.99
CA ARG A 171 6.88 -25.15 -15.92
C ARG A 171 5.60 -24.30 -15.91
N LEU A 172 5.66 -23.08 -16.40
CA LEU A 172 4.48 -22.19 -16.46
C LEU A 172 3.65 -22.42 -17.73
N ASP A 173 4.26 -22.90 -18.82
CA ASP A 173 3.54 -23.26 -20.04
C ASP A 173 2.90 -24.67 -19.97
N GLN A 174 3.26 -25.49 -18.96
CA GLN A 174 2.67 -26.81 -18.68
C GLN A 174 1.56 -26.79 -17.61
N ILE A 175 1.14 -25.62 -17.13
CA ILE A 175 -0.07 -25.58 -16.30
C ILE A 175 -1.24 -25.84 -17.25
N ASP A 176 -1.71 -27.09 -17.22
CA ASP A 176 -2.92 -27.49 -17.94
C ASP A 176 -4.04 -26.50 -17.63
N LYS A 177 -4.65 -25.94 -18.66
CA LYS A 177 -5.78 -24.98 -18.51
C LYS A 177 -6.89 -25.55 -17.63
N ASP A 178 -7.01 -26.86 -17.58
CA ASP A 178 -7.95 -27.59 -16.73
C ASP A 178 -7.54 -27.56 -15.24
N SER A 179 -6.24 -27.45 -14.94
CA SER A 179 -5.77 -27.32 -13.55
C SER A 179 -6.14 -25.99 -12.90
N ILE A 180 -6.14 -24.90 -13.67
CA ILE A 180 -6.56 -23.56 -13.18
C ILE A 180 -8.06 -23.53 -12.85
N LEU A 181 -8.84 -24.41 -13.44
CA LEU A 181 -10.27 -24.56 -13.17
C LEU A 181 -10.57 -25.52 -12.01
N SER A 182 -9.55 -25.99 -11.31
CA SER A 182 -9.68 -26.84 -10.12
C SER A 182 -9.51 -26.05 -8.83
N PRO A 183 -10.44 -26.15 -7.86
CA PRO A 183 -10.29 -25.54 -6.54
C PRO A 183 -8.99 -25.97 -5.81
N SER A 184 -8.55 -27.22 -6.02
CA SER A 184 -7.33 -27.76 -5.43
C SER A 184 -6.07 -27.01 -5.85
N TYR A 185 -6.03 -26.46 -7.05
CA TYR A 185 -4.91 -25.62 -7.51
C TYR A 185 -4.72 -24.40 -6.59
N TYR A 186 -5.77 -23.66 -6.32
CA TYR A 186 -5.73 -22.47 -5.47
C TYR A 186 -5.43 -22.80 -4.01
N ILE A 187 -5.96 -23.91 -3.49
CA ILE A 187 -5.69 -24.38 -2.13
C ILE A 187 -4.20 -24.72 -1.95
N ASN A 188 -3.56 -25.28 -2.97
CA ASN A 188 -2.13 -25.61 -2.92
C ASN A 188 -1.22 -24.39 -3.02
N LEU A 189 -1.70 -23.25 -3.51
CA LEU A 189 -0.97 -21.98 -3.54
C LEU A 189 -0.93 -21.28 -2.18
N ILE A 190 -1.81 -21.66 -1.24
CA ILE A 190 -1.84 -21.07 0.09
C ILE A 190 -0.57 -21.45 0.85
N PRO A 191 0.15 -20.48 1.45
CA PRO A 191 1.33 -20.74 2.26
C PRO A 191 1.03 -21.70 3.41
N LYS A 192 1.90 -22.71 3.59
CA LYS A 192 1.81 -23.70 4.68
C LYS A 192 3.01 -23.62 5.64
N ASP A 193 4.07 -22.97 5.22
CA ASP A 193 5.25 -22.75 6.04
C ASP A 193 4.99 -21.69 7.10
N ILE A 194 5.19 -22.05 8.36
CA ILE A 194 4.97 -21.19 9.53
C ILE A 194 5.84 -19.94 9.43
N ASN A 195 7.10 -20.04 9.03
CA ASN A 195 7.99 -18.89 8.92
C ASN A 195 7.50 -17.90 7.86
N LEU A 196 6.97 -18.42 6.75
CA LEU A 196 6.40 -17.58 5.70
C LEU A 196 5.11 -16.90 6.18
N ILE A 197 4.24 -17.62 6.90
CA ILE A 197 3.02 -17.08 7.48
C ILE A 197 3.34 -15.97 8.49
N ASP A 198 4.32 -16.17 9.35
CA ASP A 198 4.74 -15.14 10.31
C ASP A 198 5.35 -13.92 9.62
N SER A 199 6.11 -14.12 8.54
CA SER A 199 6.60 -13.01 7.72
C SER A 199 5.44 -12.20 7.07
N ILE A 200 4.40 -12.88 6.59
CA ILE A 200 3.18 -12.26 6.06
C ILE A 200 2.47 -11.45 7.13
N ARG A 201 2.29 -12.00 8.34
CA ARG A 201 1.68 -11.30 9.47
C ARG A 201 2.46 -10.05 9.87
N ARG A 202 3.80 -10.14 9.95
CA ARG A 202 4.66 -8.99 10.26
C ARG A 202 4.54 -7.89 9.21
N LYS A 203 4.58 -8.23 7.94
CA LYS A 203 4.40 -7.26 6.84
C LYS A 203 3.03 -6.58 6.89
N ARG A 204 1.96 -7.33 7.17
CA ARG A 204 0.62 -6.76 7.34
C ARG A 204 0.58 -5.79 8.52
N ASN A 205 1.14 -6.19 9.65
CA ASN A 205 1.17 -5.38 10.86
C ASN A 205 1.98 -4.08 10.66
N ASP A 206 3.12 -4.17 9.95
CA ASP A 206 3.88 -2.98 9.55
C ASP A 206 3.05 -2.07 8.62
N ALA A 207 2.34 -2.64 7.65
CA ALA A 207 1.46 -1.88 6.77
C ALA A 207 0.34 -1.16 7.55
N TYR A 208 -0.29 -1.81 8.53
CA TYR A 208 -1.28 -1.17 9.41
C TYR A 208 -0.69 -0.02 10.21
N PHE A 209 0.50 -0.21 10.76
CA PHE A 209 1.19 0.84 11.51
C PHE A 209 1.50 2.05 10.62
N ARG A 210 2.07 1.81 9.44
CA ARG A 210 2.35 2.86 8.45
C ARG A 210 1.09 3.59 8.01
N LEU A 211 0.00 2.86 7.75
CA LEU A 211 -1.30 3.46 7.45
C LEU A 211 -1.82 4.33 8.60
N GLY A 212 -1.70 3.86 9.84
CA GLY A 212 -2.05 4.65 11.01
C GLY A 212 -1.31 5.97 11.07
N ALA A 213 0.01 5.96 10.82
CA ALA A 213 0.83 7.16 10.77
C ALA A 213 0.45 8.08 9.58
N ILE A 214 0.34 7.53 8.37
CA ILE A 214 -0.01 8.30 7.16
C ILE A 214 -1.35 9.01 7.31
N TYR A 215 -2.40 8.29 7.75
CA TYR A 215 -3.71 8.89 7.94
C TYR A 215 -3.70 9.99 8.99
N LYS A 216 -2.95 9.80 10.09
CA LYS A 216 -2.82 10.79 11.15
C LYS A 216 -2.07 12.04 10.70
N ASP A 217 -0.86 11.87 10.17
CA ASP A 217 0.10 12.97 10.02
C ASP A 217 -0.01 13.68 8.67
N GLN A 218 -0.41 12.96 7.61
CA GLN A 218 -0.45 13.52 6.26
C GLN A 218 -1.87 13.93 5.84
N PHE A 219 -2.88 13.24 6.36
CA PHE A 219 -4.28 13.46 5.95
C PHE A 219 -5.19 13.94 7.08
N GLU A 220 -4.72 13.93 8.34
CA GLU A 220 -5.50 14.34 9.53
C GLU A 220 -6.80 13.54 9.71
N GLU A 221 -6.85 12.32 9.14
CA GLU A 221 -7.98 11.40 9.19
C GLU A 221 -7.88 10.50 10.43
N TYR A 222 -8.04 11.08 11.61
CA TYR A 222 -7.79 10.45 12.91
C TYR A 222 -8.65 9.21 13.17
N GLU A 223 -9.90 9.18 12.71
CA GLU A 223 -10.77 8.02 12.89
C GLU A 223 -10.31 6.82 12.05
N ILE A 224 -9.86 7.08 10.81
CA ILE A 224 -9.35 6.03 9.94
C ILE A 224 -8.01 5.52 10.48
N SER A 225 -7.14 6.43 10.92
CA SER A 225 -5.89 6.09 11.61
C SER A 225 -6.15 5.17 12.80
N ASN A 226 -7.07 5.54 13.69
CA ASN A 226 -7.43 4.71 14.84
C ASN A 226 -7.90 3.32 14.42
N ARG A 227 -8.75 3.21 13.41
CA ARG A 227 -9.22 1.91 12.92
C ARG A 227 -8.08 1.01 12.44
N LYS A 228 -7.11 1.56 11.69
CA LYS A 228 -5.93 0.80 11.25
C LYS A 228 -5.06 0.35 12.42
N LEU A 229 -4.86 1.22 13.40
CA LEU A 229 -4.10 0.91 14.60
C LEU A 229 -4.82 -0.10 15.52
N TYR A 230 -6.15 -0.08 15.60
CA TYR A 230 -6.91 -1.12 16.29
C TYR A 230 -6.77 -2.47 15.61
N ASN A 231 -6.90 -2.53 14.29
CA ASN A 231 -6.67 -3.76 13.52
C ASN A 231 -5.27 -4.32 13.78
N LEU A 232 -4.26 -3.44 13.87
CA LEU A 232 -2.91 -3.83 14.25
C LEU A 232 -2.88 -4.47 15.62
N LEU A 233 -3.44 -3.81 16.65
CA LEU A 233 -3.41 -4.31 18.03
C LEU A 233 -4.16 -5.63 18.20
N GLU A 234 -5.26 -5.84 17.47
CA GLU A 234 -6.02 -7.09 17.45
C GLU A 234 -5.29 -8.24 16.75
N SER A 235 -4.33 -7.91 15.90
CA SER A 235 -3.59 -8.88 15.06
C SER A 235 -2.38 -9.51 15.73
N ASN A 236 -2.24 -9.41 17.06
CA ASN A 236 -1.07 -9.88 17.82
C ASN A 236 0.26 -9.39 17.21
N PRO A 237 0.52 -8.07 17.20
CA PRO A 237 1.73 -7.51 16.63
C PRO A 237 2.96 -7.81 17.50
N ASP A 238 4.14 -7.59 16.92
CA ASP A 238 5.37 -7.57 17.70
C ASP A 238 5.28 -6.53 18.84
N SER A 239 5.84 -6.86 19.99
CA SER A 239 5.76 -6.02 21.20
C SER A 239 6.29 -4.59 21.00
N SER A 240 7.21 -4.41 20.07
CA SER A 240 7.76 -3.10 19.69
C SER A 240 6.76 -2.15 19.03
N LEU A 241 5.73 -2.69 18.36
CA LEU A 241 4.70 -1.90 17.70
C LEU A 241 3.54 -1.50 18.62
N ILE A 242 3.41 -2.14 19.79
CA ILE A 242 2.26 -1.88 20.69
C ILE A 242 2.33 -0.48 21.31
N PRO A 243 3.42 -0.06 21.97
CA PRO A 243 3.48 1.26 22.60
C PRO A 243 3.30 2.43 21.61
N PRO A 244 3.99 2.46 20.45
CA PRO A 244 3.80 3.52 19.46
C PRO A 244 2.38 3.57 18.91
N SER A 245 1.75 2.43 18.66
CA SER A 245 0.37 2.37 18.17
C SER A 245 -0.61 2.94 19.18
N LYS A 246 -0.49 2.57 20.45
CA LYS A 246 -1.30 3.12 21.53
C LYS A 246 -1.08 4.63 21.71
N PHE A 247 0.16 5.09 21.57
CA PHE A 247 0.50 6.50 21.61
C PHE A 247 -0.15 7.30 20.48
N PHE A 248 -0.14 6.78 19.25
CA PHE A 248 -0.85 7.41 18.13
C PHE A 248 -2.35 7.45 18.37
N ILE A 249 -2.96 6.37 18.87
CA ILE A 249 -4.38 6.36 19.21
C ILE A 249 -4.69 7.40 20.31
N HIS A 250 -3.84 7.52 21.34
CA HIS A 250 -3.97 8.56 22.34
C HIS A 250 -3.97 9.96 21.72
N LYS A 251 -3.01 10.26 20.85
CA LYS A 251 -2.91 11.54 20.14
C LYS A 251 -4.13 11.79 19.25
N ASN A 252 -4.56 10.79 18.51
CA ASN A 252 -5.75 10.90 17.65
C ASN A 252 -7.02 11.23 18.44
N TRP A 253 -7.24 10.53 19.57
CA TRP A 253 -8.39 10.82 20.42
C TRP A 253 -8.31 12.20 21.09
N SER A 254 -7.09 12.67 21.36
CA SER A 254 -6.90 14.05 21.83
C SER A 254 -7.25 15.07 20.75
N SER A 255 -6.89 14.82 19.50
CA SER A 255 -7.25 15.69 18.35
C SER A 255 -8.74 15.65 18.02
N LEU A 256 -9.43 14.55 18.36
CA LEU A 256 -10.89 14.41 18.22
C LEU A 256 -11.69 14.87 19.47
N ASP A 257 -11.05 15.61 20.38
CA ASP A 257 -11.63 16.10 21.64
C ASP A 257 -12.26 15.00 22.54
N SER A 258 -11.90 13.74 22.31
CA SER A 258 -12.36 12.58 23.07
C SER A 258 -11.47 12.31 24.28
N ILE A 259 -11.44 13.26 25.22
CA ILE A 259 -10.54 13.30 26.39
C ILE A 259 -10.57 11.98 27.20
N LYS A 260 -11.76 11.37 27.36
CA LYS A 260 -11.91 10.12 28.11
C LYS A 260 -11.15 8.96 27.49
N LEU A 261 -11.26 8.78 26.17
CA LEU A 261 -10.57 7.72 25.44
C LEU A 261 -9.06 8.00 25.38
N ALA A 262 -8.69 9.24 25.12
CA ALA A 262 -7.29 9.66 25.16
C ALA A 262 -6.64 9.33 26.51
N LYS A 263 -7.32 9.64 27.62
CA LYS A 263 -6.82 9.36 28.97
C LYS A 263 -6.66 7.87 29.23
N GLN A 264 -7.61 7.03 28.77
CA GLN A 264 -7.51 5.57 28.92
C GLN A 264 -6.25 5.01 28.24
N PHE A 265 -5.95 5.44 27.01
CA PHE A 265 -4.74 5.00 26.32
C PHE A 265 -3.47 5.53 26.97
N LYS A 266 -3.48 6.77 27.47
CA LYS A 266 -2.37 7.32 28.24
C LYS A 266 -2.08 6.48 29.49
N GLU A 267 -3.10 6.16 30.28
CA GLU A 267 -2.96 5.36 31.51
C GLU A 267 -2.51 3.94 31.21
N ASP A 268 -3.00 3.36 30.10
CA ASP A 268 -2.60 2.02 29.67
C ASP A 268 -1.11 1.96 29.25
N ILE A 269 -0.61 2.96 28.54
CA ILE A 269 0.81 3.04 28.19
C ILE A 269 1.67 3.16 29.44
N ILE A 270 1.34 4.07 30.34
CA ILE A 270 2.10 4.31 31.58
C ILE A 270 2.13 3.06 32.47
N LYS A 271 1.01 2.34 32.55
CA LYS A 271 0.89 1.16 33.40
C LYS A 271 1.54 -0.10 32.82
N ASN A 272 1.29 -0.36 31.54
CA ASN A 272 1.64 -1.63 30.91
C ASN A 272 2.92 -1.57 30.05
N HIS A 273 3.41 -0.37 29.76
CA HIS A 273 4.59 -0.13 28.93
C HIS A 273 5.49 0.97 29.52
N SER A 274 5.69 0.93 30.85
CA SER A 274 6.46 1.93 31.61
C SER A 274 7.88 2.13 31.10
N ASP A 275 8.48 1.07 30.54
CA ASP A 275 9.86 1.09 30.04
C ASP A 275 9.95 1.65 28.60
N SER A 276 8.82 2.04 28.00
CA SER A 276 8.79 2.59 26.66
C SER A 276 9.09 4.10 26.68
N LYS A 277 9.78 4.59 25.64
CA LYS A 277 9.95 6.03 25.43
C LYS A 277 8.62 6.80 25.42
N TYR A 278 7.55 6.17 24.98
CA TYR A 278 6.22 6.77 24.93
C TYR A 278 5.60 7.00 26.32
N ALA A 279 5.90 6.13 27.27
CA ALA A 279 5.49 6.33 28.65
C ALA A 279 6.26 7.52 29.27
N GLU A 280 7.55 7.63 29.01
CA GLU A 280 8.39 8.75 29.45
C GLU A 280 7.88 10.09 28.89
N ILE A 281 7.61 10.17 27.59
CA ILE A 281 7.03 11.36 26.93
C ILE A 281 5.68 11.76 27.57
N LEU A 282 4.86 10.78 27.95
CA LEU A 282 3.54 11.04 28.55
C LEU A 282 3.59 11.44 30.03
N LEU A 283 4.63 11.00 30.76
CA LEU A 283 4.85 11.34 32.16
C LEU A 283 5.48 12.73 32.33
N ASP A 284 6.47 13.03 31.52
CA ASP A 284 7.15 14.32 31.54
C ASP A 284 7.37 14.88 30.11
N PRO A 285 6.35 15.55 29.58
CA PRO A 285 6.45 16.19 28.26
C PRO A 285 7.53 17.27 28.16
N GLN A 286 7.94 17.84 29.33
CA GLN A 286 8.96 18.90 29.37
C GLN A 286 10.39 18.35 29.40
N ALA A 287 10.61 17.16 29.96
CA ALA A 287 11.93 16.51 29.96
C ALA A 287 12.41 16.19 28.54
N THR A 288 11.47 15.85 27.66
CA THR A 288 11.74 15.57 26.24
C THR A 288 12.18 16.82 25.46
N ILE A 289 11.71 18.00 25.87
CA ILE A 289 12.09 19.29 25.25
C ILE A 289 13.45 19.77 25.77
N ASN A 290 13.81 19.41 26.99
CA ASN A 290 15.04 19.88 27.66
C ASN A 290 16.21 18.88 27.62
N GLY A 291 15.96 17.64 27.21
CA GLY A 291 16.99 16.62 27.03
C GLY A 291 17.67 16.72 25.66
N ASN A 292 18.79 16.01 25.49
CA ASN A 292 19.52 15.87 24.22
C ASN A 292 18.72 15.25 23.04
N GLN A 293 17.38 15.27 23.11
CA GLN A 293 16.45 14.75 22.12
C GLN A 293 15.54 15.86 21.53
N ASN A 294 16.04 17.09 21.47
CA ASN A 294 15.38 18.13 20.69
C ASN A 294 15.46 17.74 19.20
N SER A 295 14.33 17.81 18.48
CA SER A 295 14.25 17.52 17.04
C SER A 295 15.35 18.23 16.25
N SER A 296 15.65 19.49 16.59
CA SER A 296 16.72 20.26 15.97
C SER A 296 18.12 19.67 16.22
N PHE A 297 18.40 19.15 17.42
CA PHE A 297 19.70 18.54 17.73
C PHE A 297 19.87 17.21 16.98
N VAL A 298 18.85 16.36 17.00
CA VAL A 298 18.88 15.09 16.25
C VAL A 298 18.99 15.34 14.75
N TYR A 299 18.31 16.37 14.23
CA TYR A 299 18.44 16.78 12.85
C TYR A 299 19.88 17.22 12.51
N GLU A 300 20.52 18.03 13.36
CA GLU A 300 21.91 18.47 13.17
C GLU A 300 22.87 17.28 13.20
N GLU A 301 22.64 16.30 14.08
CA GLU A 301 23.45 15.08 14.15
C GLU A 301 23.31 14.24 12.87
N ILE A 302 22.08 13.98 12.42
CA ILE A 302 21.80 13.28 11.16
C ILE A 302 22.37 14.05 9.97
N TYR A 303 22.26 15.39 9.97
CA TYR A 303 22.80 16.21 8.91
C TYR A 303 24.34 16.16 8.88
N SER A 304 24.99 16.11 10.03
CA SER A 304 26.45 15.94 10.11
C SER A 304 26.93 14.59 9.57
N LEU A 305 26.14 13.51 9.80
CA LEU A 305 26.41 12.21 9.20
C LEU A 305 26.24 12.23 7.68
N TYR A 306 25.23 12.97 7.19
CA TYR A 306 25.02 13.17 5.76
C TYR A 306 26.18 13.93 5.10
N GLU A 307 26.65 15.01 5.71
CA GLU A 307 27.83 15.75 5.23
C GLU A 307 29.12 14.90 5.26
N SER A 308 29.19 13.95 6.20
CA SER A 308 30.30 13.00 6.32
C SER A 308 30.17 11.79 5.36
N GLU A 309 29.19 11.80 4.43
CA GLU A 309 28.90 10.76 3.44
C GLU A 309 28.56 9.37 4.05
N LYS A 310 28.18 9.32 5.33
CA LYS A 310 27.79 8.11 6.05
C LYS A 310 26.30 7.78 5.82
N TYR A 311 25.90 7.57 4.58
CA TYR A 311 24.50 7.45 4.19
C TYR A 311 23.74 6.29 4.84
N LEU A 312 24.40 5.17 5.17
CA LEU A 312 23.76 4.04 5.84
C LEU A 312 23.38 4.38 7.28
N ASP A 313 24.23 5.11 7.98
CA ASP A 313 23.99 5.57 9.35
C ASP A 313 22.85 6.60 9.34
N VAL A 314 22.85 7.53 8.36
CA VAL A 314 21.76 8.50 8.15
C VAL A 314 20.41 7.80 7.99
N ILE A 315 20.32 6.78 7.14
CA ILE A 315 19.08 6.03 6.92
C ILE A 315 18.62 5.37 8.22
N SER A 316 19.54 4.70 8.93
CA SER A 316 19.24 4.04 10.20
C SER A 316 18.72 5.02 11.26
N ASP A 317 19.36 6.18 11.39
CA ASP A 317 19.00 7.19 12.37
C ASP A 317 17.70 7.90 11.98
N CYS A 318 17.46 8.15 10.70
CA CYS A 318 16.18 8.66 10.21
C CYS A 318 15.04 7.69 10.53
N ASP A 319 15.21 6.40 10.26
CA ASP A 319 14.18 5.39 10.52
C ASP A 319 13.86 5.25 12.03
N GLN A 320 14.88 5.40 12.89
CA GLN A 320 14.68 5.36 14.34
C GLN A 320 13.97 6.62 14.88
N ASN A 321 14.26 7.77 14.30
CA ASN A 321 13.79 9.05 14.83
C ASN A 321 12.51 9.56 14.15
N ILE A 322 12.15 9.08 12.95
CA ILE A 322 10.96 9.52 12.22
C ILE A 322 9.67 9.36 13.05
N ILE A 323 9.59 8.31 13.86
CA ILE A 323 8.43 8.04 14.71
C ILE A 323 8.37 9.03 15.89
N LEU A 324 9.51 9.46 16.41
CA LEU A 324 9.61 10.35 17.56
C LEU A 324 9.27 11.79 17.20
N PHE A 325 9.68 12.25 16.02
CA PHE A 325 9.61 13.65 15.61
C PHE A 325 8.57 13.90 14.50
N ASN A 326 7.72 12.91 14.22
CA ASN A 326 6.72 13.03 13.18
C ASN A 326 5.71 14.14 13.50
N GLY A 327 5.71 15.20 12.69
CA GLY A 327 4.85 16.37 12.86
C GLY A 327 5.42 17.51 13.69
N GLU A 328 6.66 17.41 14.19
CA GLU A 328 7.32 18.57 14.79
C GLU A 328 7.94 19.48 13.72
N PRO A 329 7.75 20.81 13.83
CA PRO A 329 8.48 21.74 12.96
C PRO A 329 9.98 21.74 13.36
N ILE A 330 10.83 21.54 12.38
CA ILE A 330 12.29 21.67 12.50
C ILE A 330 12.67 23.13 12.35
#